data_cf7ee18bd46156cce16a4b831e50fcb4
#
_entry.id   cf7ee18bd46156cce16a4b831e50fcb4
#
_cell.length_a   1.000
_cell.length_b   1.000
_cell.length_c   1.000
_cell.angle_alpha   90.00
_cell.angle_beta   90.00
_cell.angle_gamma   90.00
#
_symmetry.space_group_name_H-M   'P 1'
#
loop_
_entity.id
_entity.type
_entity.pdbx_description
1 polymer ?
#
loop_
_entity_poly.entity_id
_entity_poly.type
_entity_poly.pdbx_seq_one_letter_code
_entity_poly.pdbx_strand_id
1 'polypeptide(L)'
;SFNWPFDTYVYHEGWMPSNPPRNFIHRNIHETNPELQKFLDRNNPKNVWSTEQKDPSKIIPGTDFKRDACRFAYKIYAKTHLMLDCDYDYVFWVDADAVFLKPITEQYILDKVLPENNTICYLNRTNQYSECGFVGYNLKNNDTIEFIKQLRRYYDEDELFNLEEWHDSYVWDQVRLKYLKGKPQHKLCPDGYVGHVWSRHSVIKDYIGHMKGKILKDEKRWNV
;
A
#
# COMPACT_ATOMS: atom_id res chain seq x y z
N SER A 1 3.86 -24.13 -0.71
CA SER A 1 4.17 -22.93 -1.52
C SER A 1 3.50 -23.09 -2.87
N PHE A 2 2.70 -22.10 -3.24
CA PHE A 2 2.11 -22.07 -4.57
C PHE A 2 3.23 -21.88 -5.60
N ASN A 3 3.12 -22.55 -6.77
CA ASN A 3 3.94 -22.22 -7.93
C ASN A 3 3.44 -20.87 -8.48
N TRP A 4 3.95 -19.79 -7.90
CA TRP A 4 3.49 -18.43 -8.13
C TRP A 4 4.11 -17.90 -9.42
N PRO A 5 3.34 -17.48 -10.42
CA PRO A 5 3.87 -17.06 -11.72
C PRO A 5 4.39 -15.61 -11.74
N PHE A 6 4.36 -14.91 -10.62
CA PHE A 6 4.70 -13.49 -10.54
C PHE A 6 6.01 -13.30 -9.77
N ASP A 7 6.80 -12.33 -10.19
CA ASP A 7 7.92 -11.84 -9.40
C ASP A 7 7.40 -11.18 -8.12
N THR A 8 7.95 -11.56 -6.98
CA THR A 8 7.53 -11.05 -5.68
C THR A 8 8.70 -10.33 -5.01
N TYR A 9 8.56 -9.02 -4.88
CA TYR A 9 9.53 -8.18 -4.19
C TYR A 9 9.15 -8.02 -2.72
N VAL A 10 10.14 -8.23 -1.84
CA VAL A 10 9.99 -8.04 -0.40
C VAL A 10 10.96 -6.97 0.06
N TYR A 11 10.43 -5.83 0.48
CA TYR A 11 11.22 -4.77 1.10
C TYR A 11 11.33 -5.01 2.60
N HIS A 12 12.54 -4.94 3.14
CA HIS A 12 12.85 -5.16 4.56
C HIS A 12 13.83 -4.11 5.09
N GLU A 13 13.89 -3.95 6.40
CA GLU A 13 14.75 -3.00 7.11
C GLU A 13 16.04 -3.66 7.62
N GLY A 14 16.70 -4.48 6.79
CA GLY A 14 17.96 -5.19 7.14
C GLY A 14 17.74 -6.57 7.78
N TRP A 15 16.51 -6.95 8.15
CA TRP A 15 16.23 -8.30 8.64
C TRP A 15 15.68 -9.16 7.50
N MET A 16 16.21 -10.37 7.41
CA MET A 16 15.67 -11.40 6.51
C MET A 16 15.35 -12.67 7.30
N PRO A 17 14.27 -13.40 6.96
CA PRO A 17 14.04 -14.70 7.53
C PRO A 17 15.21 -15.63 7.22
N SER A 18 15.55 -16.54 8.13
CA SER A 18 16.64 -17.51 7.97
C SER A 18 16.45 -18.45 6.77
N ASN A 19 15.22 -18.61 6.30
CA ASN A 19 14.88 -19.45 5.16
C ASN A 19 13.83 -18.77 4.27
N PRO A 20 14.23 -17.73 3.52
CA PRO A 20 13.30 -16.97 2.66
C PRO A 20 12.83 -17.85 1.49
N PRO A 21 11.61 -17.67 0.99
CA PRO A 21 11.16 -18.32 -0.24
C PRO A 21 12.10 -18.00 -1.41
N ARG A 22 12.50 -19.01 -2.17
CA ARG A 22 13.52 -18.88 -3.23
C ARG A 22 13.12 -17.98 -4.41
N ASN A 23 11.83 -17.82 -4.63
CA ASN A 23 11.26 -17.01 -5.72
C ASN A 23 10.95 -15.57 -5.30
N PHE A 24 11.36 -15.14 -4.09
CA PHE A 24 11.18 -13.77 -3.64
C PHE A 24 12.45 -12.97 -3.86
N ILE A 25 12.28 -11.76 -4.40
CA ILE A 25 13.35 -10.80 -4.63
C ILE A 25 13.41 -9.86 -3.42
N HIS A 26 14.43 -10.03 -2.60
CA HIS A 26 14.60 -9.25 -1.39
C HIS A 26 15.32 -7.93 -1.67
N ARG A 27 14.84 -6.84 -1.08
CA ARG A 27 15.42 -5.50 -1.16
C ARG A 27 15.50 -4.89 0.23
N ASN A 28 16.69 -4.45 0.64
CA ASN A 28 16.83 -3.59 1.80
C ASN A 28 16.33 -2.19 1.43
N ILE A 29 15.30 -1.70 2.13
CA ILE A 29 14.66 -0.43 1.79
C ILE A 29 15.58 0.76 1.98
N HIS A 30 16.47 0.73 2.96
CA HIS A 30 17.42 1.81 3.22
C HIS A 30 18.53 1.88 2.18
N GLU A 31 18.92 0.74 1.59
CA GLU A 31 19.92 0.68 0.52
C GLU A 31 19.34 1.13 -0.82
N THR A 32 18.08 0.76 -1.09
CA THR A 32 17.42 1.04 -2.36
C THR A 32 16.73 2.40 -2.42
N ASN A 33 16.44 3.02 -1.26
CA ASN A 33 15.70 4.28 -1.17
C ASN A 33 16.40 5.29 -0.26
N PRO A 34 17.51 5.91 -0.67
CA PRO A 34 18.20 6.92 0.14
C PRO A 34 17.31 8.15 0.44
N GLU A 35 16.31 8.44 -0.40
CA GLU A 35 15.34 9.50 -0.18
C GLU A 35 14.43 9.23 1.03
N LEU A 36 14.13 7.96 1.32
CA LEU A 36 13.43 7.59 2.55
C LEU A 36 14.21 8.07 3.78
N GLN A 37 15.53 7.82 3.81
CA GLN A 37 16.35 8.27 4.95
C GLN A 37 16.32 9.78 5.07
N LYS A 38 16.43 10.52 3.95
CA LYS A 38 16.31 11.99 3.95
C LYS A 38 14.96 12.47 4.49
N PHE A 39 13.87 11.79 4.10
CA PHE A 39 12.52 12.08 4.62
C PHE A 39 12.45 11.83 6.12
N LEU A 40 12.94 10.68 6.59
CA LEU A 40 12.93 10.33 8.02
C LEU A 40 13.78 11.30 8.85
N ASP A 41 14.95 11.71 8.35
CA ASP A 41 15.83 12.66 9.05
C ASP A 41 15.19 14.05 9.20
N ARG A 42 14.53 14.54 8.13
CA ARG A 42 13.81 15.82 8.16
C ARG A 42 12.59 15.77 9.09
N ASN A 43 11.88 14.64 9.05
CA ASN A 43 10.57 14.46 9.67
C ASN A 43 10.62 13.50 10.86
N ASN A 44 11.73 13.51 11.61
CA ASN A 44 11.83 12.71 12.84
C ASN A 44 10.55 12.86 13.67
N PRO A 45 9.92 11.77 14.12
CA PRO A 45 8.67 11.80 14.88
C PRO A 45 8.65 12.83 16.02
N LYS A 46 9.79 13.03 16.68
CA LYS A 46 9.93 14.06 17.74
C LYS A 46 9.78 15.49 17.20
N ASN A 47 10.17 15.76 15.96
CA ASN A 47 10.09 17.09 15.35
C ASN A 47 8.71 17.38 14.75
N VAL A 48 8.10 16.38 14.11
CA VAL A 48 6.76 16.51 13.51
C VAL A 48 5.69 16.65 14.60
N TRP A 49 5.82 15.90 15.68
CA TRP A 49 4.89 15.95 16.80
C TRP A 49 4.98 17.26 17.60
N SER A 50 6.13 17.93 17.60
CA SER A 50 6.34 19.18 18.34
C SER A 50 5.65 20.40 17.74
N THR A 51 5.31 20.38 16.46
CA THR A 51 4.77 21.56 15.76
C THR A 51 3.25 21.71 15.83
N GLU A 52 2.51 20.63 16.08
CA GLU A 52 1.05 20.64 16.07
C GLU A 52 0.39 20.40 17.44
N GLN A 53 1.17 20.12 18.47
CA GLN A 53 0.60 19.72 19.75
C GLN A 53 0.23 20.89 20.63
N LYS A 54 -1.06 20.99 20.93
CA LYS A 54 -1.56 21.87 21.98
C LYS A 54 -1.18 21.39 23.39
N ASP A 55 -0.84 20.11 23.57
CA ASP A 55 -0.42 19.52 24.85
C ASP A 55 0.48 18.30 24.61
N PRO A 56 1.81 18.50 24.59
CA PRO A 56 2.78 17.42 24.33
C PRO A 56 2.74 16.28 25.36
N SER A 57 2.20 16.51 26.56
CA SER A 57 2.14 15.49 27.63
C SER A 57 1.07 14.43 27.40
N LYS A 58 0.13 14.67 26.48
CA LYS A 58 -1.01 13.77 26.22
C LYS A 58 -0.83 12.85 25.00
N ILE A 59 0.22 13.04 24.22
CA ILE A 59 0.44 12.24 23.01
C ILE A 59 1.60 11.28 23.23
N ILE A 60 1.28 10.01 23.18
CA ILE A 60 2.27 8.95 23.13
C ILE A 60 2.69 8.80 21.66
N PRO A 61 3.97 9.03 21.28
CA PRO A 61 4.45 8.84 19.93
C PRO A 61 4.05 7.45 19.39
N GLY A 62 3.47 7.41 18.18
CA GLY A 62 3.04 6.15 17.55
C GLY A 62 1.61 5.69 17.90
N THR A 63 0.85 6.44 18.70
CA THR A 63 -0.55 6.08 19.03
C THR A 63 -1.58 6.73 18.11
N ASP A 64 -1.29 7.89 17.53
CA ASP A 64 -2.13 8.48 16.49
C ASP A 64 -1.64 8.06 15.10
N PHE A 65 -2.15 6.91 14.63
CA PHE A 65 -1.78 6.40 13.30
C PHE A 65 -2.13 7.37 12.16
N LYS A 66 -3.07 8.28 12.35
CA LYS A 66 -3.50 9.23 11.33
C LYS A 66 -2.41 10.26 11.00
N ARG A 67 -1.49 10.49 11.91
CA ARG A 67 -0.40 11.46 11.80
C ARG A 67 1.00 10.86 11.89
N ASP A 68 1.13 9.56 11.69
CA ASP A 68 2.40 8.85 11.70
C ASP A 68 3.02 8.78 10.28
N ALA A 69 3.39 9.94 9.73
CA ALA A 69 3.94 10.05 8.38
C ALA A 69 5.20 9.20 8.18
N CYS A 70 6.08 9.16 9.17
CA CYS A 70 7.34 8.39 9.09
C CYS A 70 7.09 6.89 8.95
N ARG A 71 6.14 6.33 9.70
CA ARG A 71 5.76 4.93 9.58
C ARG A 71 5.25 4.57 8.19
N PHE A 72 4.38 5.42 7.63
CA PHE A 72 3.78 5.16 6.32
C PHE A 72 4.70 5.51 5.15
N ALA A 73 5.75 6.30 5.37
CA ALA A 73 6.76 6.60 4.38
C ALA A 73 7.43 5.32 3.85
N TYR A 74 7.77 4.36 4.70
CA TYR A 74 8.34 3.07 4.29
C TYR A 74 7.52 2.40 3.19
N LYS A 75 6.22 2.34 3.35
CA LYS A 75 5.30 1.75 2.37
C LYS A 75 5.27 2.53 1.06
N ILE A 76 5.24 3.85 1.14
CA ILE A 76 5.19 4.70 -0.06
C ILE A 76 6.50 4.63 -0.83
N TYR A 77 7.62 4.73 -0.14
CA TYR A 77 8.94 4.65 -0.78
C TYR A 77 9.20 3.26 -1.39
N ALA A 78 8.84 2.17 -0.71
CA ALA A 78 8.98 0.82 -1.26
C ALA A 78 8.21 0.63 -2.56
N LYS A 79 6.91 0.93 -2.56
CA LYS A 79 6.07 0.71 -3.75
C LYS A 79 6.40 1.65 -4.91
N THR A 80 6.66 2.94 -4.63
CA THR A 80 6.97 3.89 -5.70
C THR A 80 8.35 3.67 -6.30
N HIS A 81 9.34 3.21 -5.52
CA HIS A 81 10.65 2.84 -6.04
C HIS A 81 10.52 1.74 -7.10
N LEU A 82 9.87 0.62 -6.78
CA LEU A 82 9.71 -0.47 -7.75
C LEU A 82 9.00 0.01 -9.02
N MET A 83 7.87 0.72 -8.85
CA MET A 83 7.05 1.12 -9.99
C MET A 83 7.69 2.16 -10.92
N LEU A 84 8.64 2.95 -10.42
CA LEU A 84 9.35 3.97 -11.22
C LEU A 84 10.64 3.43 -11.85
N ASP A 85 11.13 2.25 -11.43
CA ASP A 85 12.42 1.68 -11.83
C ASP A 85 12.29 0.28 -12.45
N CYS A 86 11.09 -0.19 -12.80
CA CYS A 86 10.87 -1.50 -13.37
C CYS A 86 10.25 -1.44 -14.77
N ASP A 87 10.40 -2.54 -15.52
CA ASP A 87 9.82 -2.73 -16.87
C ASP A 87 8.54 -3.60 -16.84
N TYR A 88 7.88 -3.71 -15.68
CA TYR A 88 6.64 -4.47 -15.58
C TYR A 88 5.46 -3.68 -16.11
N ASP A 89 4.54 -4.36 -16.79
CA ASP A 89 3.27 -3.79 -17.26
C ASP A 89 2.30 -3.50 -16.09
N TYR A 90 2.33 -4.36 -15.06
CA TYR A 90 1.45 -4.28 -13.90
C TYR A 90 2.22 -4.54 -12.62
N VAL A 91 1.96 -3.74 -11.61
CA VAL A 91 2.52 -3.93 -10.25
C VAL A 91 1.39 -3.91 -9.23
N PHE A 92 1.42 -4.84 -8.30
CA PHE A 92 0.48 -4.91 -7.19
C PHE A 92 1.20 -4.72 -5.87
N TRP A 93 0.71 -3.79 -5.06
CA TRP A 93 1.10 -3.71 -3.67
C TRP A 93 0.22 -4.64 -2.84
N VAL A 94 0.85 -5.39 -1.95
CA VAL A 94 0.18 -6.26 -0.98
C VAL A 94 0.83 -6.04 0.39
N ASP A 95 0.05 -5.72 1.41
CA ASP A 95 0.58 -5.57 2.78
C ASP A 95 1.12 -6.89 3.31
N ALA A 96 2.18 -6.83 4.13
CA ALA A 96 2.90 -8.01 4.62
C ALA A 96 2.06 -8.90 5.56
N ASP A 97 0.95 -8.40 6.10
CA ASP A 97 -0.03 -9.16 6.89
C ASP A 97 -1.15 -9.80 6.03
N ALA A 98 -0.97 -9.84 4.72
CA ALA A 98 -1.84 -10.56 3.81
C ALA A 98 -1.42 -12.03 3.66
N VAL A 99 -2.41 -12.90 3.46
CA VAL A 99 -2.21 -14.33 3.21
C VAL A 99 -2.87 -14.73 1.91
N PHE A 100 -2.12 -15.39 1.03
CA PHE A 100 -2.66 -15.98 -0.18
C PHE A 100 -3.32 -17.31 0.16
N LEU A 101 -4.63 -17.42 -0.14
CA LEU A 101 -5.45 -18.60 0.20
C LEU A 101 -5.43 -19.64 -0.91
N LYS A 102 -5.30 -19.21 -2.15
CA LYS A 102 -5.18 -20.05 -3.34
C LYS A 102 -4.44 -19.34 -4.46
N PRO A 103 -3.92 -20.06 -5.47
CA PRO A 103 -3.29 -19.45 -6.63
C PRO A 103 -4.24 -18.49 -7.34
N ILE A 104 -3.71 -17.35 -7.78
CA ILE A 104 -4.40 -16.41 -8.66
C ILE A 104 -3.71 -16.47 -10.03
N THR A 105 -4.50 -16.52 -11.09
CA THR A 105 -3.97 -16.56 -12.46
C THR A 105 -3.85 -15.17 -13.04
N GLU A 106 -2.93 -15.00 -13.99
CA GLU A 106 -2.80 -13.78 -14.76
C GLU A 106 -4.12 -13.39 -15.43
N GLN A 107 -4.81 -14.36 -16.06
CA GLN A 107 -6.10 -14.14 -16.71
C GLN A 107 -7.14 -13.58 -15.71
N TYR A 108 -7.20 -14.12 -14.49
CA TYR A 108 -8.11 -13.60 -13.46
C TYR A 108 -7.78 -12.17 -13.05
N ILE A 109 -6.47 -11.87 -12.95
CA ILE A 109 -6.01 -10.51 -12.66
C ILE A 109 -6.48 -9.54 -13.74
N LEU A 110 -6.24 -9.85 -15.01
CA LEU A 110 -6.58 -8.97 -16.13
C LEU A 110 -8.09 -8.86 -16.37
N ASP A 111 -8.87 -9.91 -16.08
CA ASP A 111 -10.31 -9.89 -16.28
C ASP A 111 -11.09 -9.26 -15.13
N LYS A 112 -10.64 -9.48 -13.88
CA LYS A 112 -11.44 -9.18 -12.67
C LYS A 112 -10.80 -8.22 -11.69
N VAL A 113 -9.47 -8.15 -11.66
CA VAL A 113 -8.78 -7.35 -10.65
C VAL A 113 -8.32 -6.02 -11.23
N LEU A 114 -7.61 -6.03 -12.35
CA LEU A 114 -7.16 -4.82 -13.04
C LEU A 114 -7.29 -4.97 -14.55
N PRO A 115 -8.49 -4.78 -15.11
CA PRO A 115 -8.70 -4.77 -16.54
C PRO A 115 -7.86 -3.70 -17.24
N GLU A 116 -7.37 -4.01 -18.43
CA GLU A 116 -6.34 -3.26 -19.16
C GLU A 116 -6.68 -1.77 -19.39
N ASN A 117 -7.96 -1.43 -19.52
CA ASN A 117 -8.41 -0.06 -19.73
C ASN A 117 -8.42 0.79 -18.45
N ASN A 118 -8.10 0.22 -17.28
CA ASN A 118 -8.07 0.95 -16.03
C ASN A 118 -6.64 1.38 -15.67
N THR A 119 -6.52 2.52 -15.03
CA THR A 119 -5.26 3.05 -14.50
C THR A 119 -4.80 2.26 -13.27
N ILE A 120 -5.71 2.07 -12.33
CA ILE A 120 -5.48 1.39 -11.05
C ILE A 120 -6.66 0.51 -10.67
N CYS A 121 -6.43 -0.42 -9.75
CA CYS A 121 -7.50 -1.04 -8.96
C CYS A 121 -7.26 -0.87 -7.46
N TYR A 122 -8.33 -0.81 -6.68
CA TYR A 122 -8.24 -0.58 -5.24
C TYR A 122 -9.47 -1.08 -4.48
N LEU A 123 -9.28 -1.33 -3.19
CA LEU A 123 -10.35 -1.71 -2.27
C LEU A 123 -11.09 -0.46 -1.79
N ASN A 124 -12.16 -0.10 -2.51
CA ASN A 124 -12.99 1.05 -2.18
C ASN A 124 -13.86 0.80 -0.94
N ARG A 125 -14.09 1.86 -0.16
CA ARG A 125 -15.01 1.88 0.97
C ARG A 125 -15.91 3.10 0.88
N THR A 126 -17.18 2.92 1.23
CA THR A 126 -18.12 4.04 1.27
C THR A 126 -17.91 4.87 2.53
N ASN A 127 -17.82 6.18 2.39
CA ASN A 127 -17.61 7.14 3.48
C ASN A 127 -16.35 6.91 4.31
N GLN A 128 -15.34 6.25 3.74
CA GLN A 128 -14.03 6.02 4.35
C GLN A 128 -12.95 6.08 3.27
N TYR A 129 -11.69 6.18 3.69
CA TYR A 129 -10.55 6.06 2.79
C TYR A 129 -10.49 4.67 2.16
N SER A 130 -9.96 4.59 0.95
CA SER A 130 -9.63 3.32 0.31
C SER A 130 -8.69 2.49 1.20
N GLU A 131 -8.83 1.17 1.17
CA GLU A 131 -7.90 0.30 1.88
C GLU A 131 -6.68 0.06 1.00
N CYS A 132 -5.53 0.60 1.39
CA CYS A 132 -4.29 0.54 0.62
C CYS A 132 -3.44 -0.71 0.89
N GLY A 133 -3.98 -1.71 1.59
CA GLY A 133 -3.30 -3.00 1.80
C GLY A 133 -3.25 -3.86 0.54
N PHE A 134 -4.13 -3.60 -0.44
CA PHE A 134 -4.06 -4.17 -1.79
C PHE A 134 -4.42 -3.11 -2.81
N VAL A 135 -3.48 -2.79 -3.70
CA VAL A 135 -3.66 -1.82 -4.79
C VAL A 135 -2.90 -2.31 -6.02
N GLY A 136 -3.53 -2.30 -7.18
CA GLY A 136 -2.89 -2.60 -8.47
C GLY A 136 -2.69 -1.35 -9.32
N TYR A 137 -1.62 -1.35 -10.10
CA TYR A 137 -1.19 -0.25 -10.96
C TYR A 137 -0.90 -0.78 -12.37
N ASN A 138 -1.54 -0.18 -13.37
CA ASN A 138 -1.27 -0.45 -14.78
C ASN A 138 -0.17 0.52 -15.27
N LEU A 139 1.07 0.06 -15.33
CA LEU A 139 2.22 0.91 -15.68
C LEU A 139 2.33 1.20 -17.18
N LYS A 140 1.55 0.51 -18.03
CA LYS A 140 1.43 0.90 -19.46
C LYS A 140 0.68 2.22 -19.65
N ASN A 141 -0.02 2.67 -18.62
CA ASN A 141 -0.82 3.90 -18.66
C ASN A 141 -0.05 5.09 -18.10
N ASN A 142 0.16 6.13 -18.91
CA ASN A 142 0.89 7.32 -18.52
C ASN A 142 0.24 8.09 -17.35
N ASP A 143 -1.09 8.06 -17.23
CA ASP A 143 -1.79 8.68 -16.07
C ASP A 143 -1.43 7.96 -14.77
N THR A 144 -1.21 6.64 -14.82
CA THR A 144 -0.75 5.85 -13.66
C THR A 144 0.67 6.25 -13.27
N ILE A 145 1.57 6.35 -14.24
CA ILE A 145 2.96 6.76 -13.99
C ILE A 145 3.00 8.18 -13.38
N GLU A 146 2.21 9.10 -13.93
CA GLU A 146 2.13 10.45 -13.38
C GLU A 146 1.57 10.45 -11.95
N PHE A 147 0.51 9.68 -11.68
CA PHE A 147 -0.02 9.51 -10.33
C PHE A 147 1.02 9.00 -9.34
N ILE A 148 1.83 8.00 -9.73
CA ILE A 148 2.90 7.44 -8.90
C ILE A 148 3.96 8.49 -8.58
N LYS A 149 4.38 9.28 -9.59
CA LYS A 149 5.33 10.40 -9.41
C LYS A 149 4.78 11.44 -8.44
N GLN A 150 3.51 11.80 -8.58
CA GLN A 150 2.87 12.77 -7.69
C GLN A 150 2.73 12.22 -6.27
N LEU A 151 2.36 10.95 -6.11
CA LEU A 151 2.31 10.31 -4.80
C LEU A 151 3.68 10.33 -4.10
N ARG A 152 4.75 10.05 -4.85
CA ARG A 152 6.13 10.13 -4.36
C ARG A 152 6.50 11.56 -3.99
N ARG A 153 6.17 12.55 -4.82
CA ARG A 153 6.45 13.96 -4.60
C ARG A 153 5.86 14.49 -3.29
N TYR A 154 4.63 14.06 -2.93
CA TYR A 154 4.02 14.44 -1.67
C TYR A 154 4.90 14.14 -0.46
N TYR A 155 5.72 13.08 -0.51
CA TYR A 155 6.68 12.73 0.54
C TYR A 155 8.04 13.41 0.34
N ASP A 156 8.54 13.47 -0.89
CA ASP A 156 9.85 14.07 -1.19
C ASP A 156 9.89 15.58 -0.89
N GLU A 157 8.77 16.28 -1.11
CA GLU A 157 8.61 17.73 -0.93
C GLU A 157 7.81 18.10 0.33
N ASP A 158 7.53 17.12 1.21
CA ASP A 158 6.78 17.32 2.46
C ASP A 158 5.35 17.89 2.26
N GLU A 159 4.77 17.81 1.03
CA GLU A 159 3.43 18.30 0.71
C GLU A 159 2.32 17.60 1.50
N LEU A 160 2.55 16.35 1.94
CA LEU A 160 1.58 15.61 2.74
C LEU A 160 1.21 16.34 4.04
N PHE A 161 2.10 17.16 4.61
CA PHE A 161 1.83 17.91 5.83
C PHE A 161 0.84 19.07 5.66
N ASN A 162 0.48 19.41 4.43
CA ASN A 162 -0.62 20.32 4.13
C ASN A 162 -2.00 19.62 4.16
N LEU A 163 -2.03 18.30 4.38
CA LEU A 163 -3.24 17.51 4.47
C LEU A 163 -3.67 17.33 5.95
N GLU A 164 -4.94 16.96 6.16
CA GLU A 164 -5.50 16.77 7.51
C GLU A 164 -4.95 15.51 8.20
N GLU A 165 -4.65 14.46 7.43
CA GLU A 165 -4.12 13.19 7.92
C GLU A 165 -2.95 12.74 7.02
N TRP A 166 -1.98 12.00 7.60
CA TRP A 166 -0.73 11.66 6.93
C TRP A 166 -0.50 10.15 6.76
N HIS A 167 -1.49 9.32 7.11
CA HIS A 167 -1.39 7.89 6.87
C HIS A 167 -1.58 7.56 5.37
N ASP A 168 -1.05 6.44 4.95
CA ASP A 168 -0.95 6.04 3.54
C ASP A 168 -2.28 6.05 2.78
N SER A 169 -3.36 5.58 3.39
CA SER A 169 -4.68 5.50 2.75
C SER A 169 -5.27 6.89 2.48
N TYR A 170 -5.11 7.84 3.41
CA TYR A 170 -5.60 9.19 3.23
C TYR A 170 -4.80 9.94 2.18
N VAL A 171 -3.48 9.96 2.30
CA VAL A 171 -2.59 10.63 1.33
C VAL A 171 -2.79 10.05 -0.06
N TRP A 172 -2.85 8.72 -0.19
CA TRP A 172 -3.09 8.04 -1.46
C TRP A 172 -4.41 8.46 -2.09
N ASP A 173 -5.50 8.52 -1.33
CA ASP A 173 -6.82 8.96 -1.83
C ASP A 173 -6.82 10.44 -2.22
N GLN A 174 -6.17 11.34 -1.47
CA GLN A 174 -6.07 12.75 -1.84
C GLN A 174 -5.34 12.93 -3.18
N VAL A 175 -4.22 12.24 -3.37
CA VAL A 175 -3.46 12.28 -4.62
C VAL A 175 -4.26 11.63 -5.76
N ARG A 176 -4.93 10.49 -5.53
CA ARG A 176 -5.79 9.82 -6.50
C ARG A 176 -6.94 10.71 -6.96
N LEU A 177 -7.65 11.32 -6.04
CA LEU A 177 -8.79 12.21 -6.35
C LEU A 177 -8.35 13.46 -7.12
N LYS A 178 -7.12 13.91 -6.92
CA LYS A 178 -6.55 15.06 -7.64
C LYS A 178 -6.08 14.69 -9.04
N TYR A 179 -5.31 13.61 -9.20
CA TYR A 179 -4.60 13.31 -10.45
C TYR A 179 -5.28 12.24 -11.33
N LEU A 180 -6.11 11.37 -10.76
CA LEU A 180 -6.89 10.38 -11.51
C LEU A 180 -8.39 10.71 -11.60
N LYS A 181 -8.78 11.95 -11.31
CA LYS A 181 -10.17 12.40 -11.48
C LYS A 181 -10.61 12.25 -12.94
N GLY A 182 -11.72 11.54 -13.16
CA GLY A 182 -12.25 11.31 -14.51
C GLY A 182 -11.50 10.25 -15.33
N LYS A 183 -10.46 9.62 -14.79
CA LYS A 183 -9.75 8.51 -15.42
C LYS A 183 -10.39 7.17 -15.01
N PRO A 184 -10.36 6.15 -15.88
CA PRO A 184 -10.89 4.82 -15.56
C PRO A 184 -10.14 4.20 -14.38
N GLN A 185 -10.84 3.80 -13.34
CA GLN A 185 -10.31 3.15 -12.15
C GLN A 185 -11.20 1.96 -11.79
N HIS A 186 -10.62 0.85 -11.40
CA HIS A 186 -11.37 -0.35 -11.06
C HIS A 186 -11.56 -0.49 -9.54
N LYS A 187 -12.82 -0.44 -9.11
CA LYS A 187 -13.21 -0.68 -7.71
C LYS A 187 -13.35 -2.18 -7.47
N LEU A 188 -12.66 -2.69 -6.46
CA LEU A 188 -12.66 -4.12 -6.14
C LEU A 188 -13.83 -4.55 -5.26
N CYS A 189 -14.56 -3.60 -4.66
CA CYS A 189 -15.75 -3.85 -3.85
C CYS A 189 -16.97 -3.20 -4.48
N PRO A 190 -18.19 -3.74 -4.24
CA PRO A 190 -19.43 -3.09 -4.64
C PRO A 190 -19.56 -1.69 -4.04
N ASP A 191 -20.20 -0.77 -4.76
CA ASP A 191 -20.54 0.54 -4.22
C ASP A 191 -21.52 0.40 -3.04
N GLY A 192 -21.42 1.29 -2.06
CA GLY A 192 -22.23 1.26 -0.85
C GLY A 192 -21.68 0.34 0.26
N TYR A 193 -20.62 -0.42 0.00
CA TYR A 193 -20.05 -1.29 1.02
C TYR A 193 -19.34 -0.51 2.13
N VAL A 194 -19.71 -0.82 3.37
CA VAL A 194 -19.11 -0.27 4.59
C VAL A 194 -18.58 -1.44 5.44
N GLY A 195 -17.31 -1.47 5.74
CA GLY A 195 -16.72 -2.50 6.60
C GLY A 195 -15.35 -3.00 6.14
N HIS A 196 -15.00 -4.20 6.57
CA HIS A 196 -13.69 -4.78 6.24
C HIS A 196 -13.71 -5.35 4.82
N VAL A 197 -13.04 -4.66 3.91
CA VAL A 197 -13.17 -4.85 2.45
C VAL A 197 -12.46 -6.06 1.87
N TRP A 198 -11.50 -6.67 2.60
CA TRP A 198 -10.71 -7.78 2.08
C TRP A 198 -11.48 -9.08 1.97
N SER A 199 -12.27 -9.40 2.99
CA SER A 199 -12.70 -10.77 3.25
C SER A 199 -14.17 -11.08 2.94
N ARG A 200 -14.99 -10.10 2.52
CA ARG A 200 -16.43 -10.38 2.38
C ARG A 200 -17.03 -10.05 1.03
N HIS A 201 -16.57 -9.01 0.36
CA HIS A 201 -17.25 -8.50 -0.84
C HIS A 201 -16.32 -8.13 -2.00
N SER A 202 -15.00 -8.13 -1.80
CA SER A 202 -14.07 -7.82 -2.88
C SER A 202 -13.94 -8.99 -3.85
N VAL A 203 -13.55 -8.68 -5.08
CA VAL A 203 -13.26 -9.71 -6.10
C VAL A 203 -12.07 -10.59 -5.72
N ILE A 204 -11.21 -10.15 -4.78
CA ILE A 204 -10.03 -10.92 -4.32
C ILE A 204 -10.30 -11.76 -3.06
N LYS A 205 -11.51 -11.71 -2.48
CA LYS A 205 -11.86 -12.31 -1.17
C LYS A 205 -11.51 -13.80 -1.01
N ASP A 206 -11.62 -14.55 -2.12
CA ASP A 206 -11.37 -15.98 -2.12
C ASP A 206 -9.90 -16.35 -2.40
N TYR A 207 -9.09 -15.36 -2.75
CA TYR A 207 -7.68 -15.52 -3.12
C TYR A 207 -6.72 -14.97 -2.09
N ILE A 208 -7.08 -13.85 -1.45
CA ILE A 208 -6.20 -13.15 -0.51
C ILE A 208 -6.99 -12.79 0.74
N GLY A 209 -6.47 -13.21 1.89
CA GLY A 209 -6.97 -12.83 3.20
C GLY A 209 -6.10 -11.77 3.87
N HIS A 210 -6.67 -11.02 4.81
CA HIS A 210 -5.95 -10.02 5.59
C HIS A 210 -5.94 -10.42 7.06
N MET A 211 -4.76 -10.60 7.63
CA MET A 211 -4.55 -11.09 9.00
C MET A 211 -4.60 -9.96 10.03
N LYS A 212 -5.65 -9.11 10.03
CA LYS A 212 -5.75 -7.96 10.91
C LYS A 212 -6.41 -8.29 12.26
N GLY A 213 -5.79 -7.87 13.37
CA GLY A 213 -6.37 -7.91 14.72
C GLY A 213 -6.50 -9.31 15.33
N LYS A 214 -7.64 -9.61 15.98
CA LYS A 214 -7.88 -10.90 16.69
C LYS A 214 -7.85 -12.13 15.77
N ILE A 215 -7.97 -11.97 14.47
CA ILE A 215 -7.94 -13.08 13.49
C ILE A 215 -6.55 -13.74 13.44
N LEU A 216 -5.49 -12.99 13.76
CA LEU A 216 -4.13 -13.54 13.93
C LEU A 216 -4.01 -14.59 15.05
N LYS A 217 -4.93 -14.59 16.02
CA LYS A 217 -4.87 -15.49 17.19
C LYS A 217 -5.61 -16.81 16.99
N ASP A 218 -6.39 -16.94 15.92
CA ASP A 218 -7.19 -18.14 15.65
C ASP A 218 -6.50 -19.01 14.57
N GLU A 219 -5.33 -19.60 14.93
CA GLU A 219 -4.54 -20.49 14.05
C GLU A 219 -5.35 -21.64 13.45
N LYS A 220 -6.51 -21.96 14.03
CA LYS A 220 -7.41 -23.02 13.54
C LYS A 220 -8.15 -22.68 12.24
N ARG A 221 -8.18 -21.42 11.81
CA ARG A 221 -8.87 -21.01 10.57
C ARG A 221 -8.03 -21.15 9.29
N TRP A 222 -6.74 -21.35 9.42
CA TRP A 222 -5.79 -21.32 8.30
C TRP A 222 -5.09 -22.67 8.04
N ASN A 223 -5.45 -23.71 8.81
CA ASN A 223 -5.05 -25.07 8.50
C ASN A 223 -5.99 -25.63 7.41
N VAL A 224 -5.72 -25.28 6.15
CA VAL A 224 -6.23 -25.91 4.94
C VAL A 224 -5.09 -26.57 4.20
#